data_b18c7d8d31088e31cdb83586847b2929
#
_entry.id   b18c7d8d31088e31cdb83586847b2929
#
_cell.length_a   1.000
_cell.length_b   1.000
_cell.length_c   1.000
_cell.angle_alpha   90.00
_cell.angle_beta   90.00
_cell.angle_gamma   90.00
#
_symmetry.space_group_name_H-M   'P 1'
#
loop_
_entity.id
_entity.type
_entity.pdbx_description
1 polymer ?
#
loop_
_entity_poly.entity_id
_entity_poly.type
_entity_poly.pdbx_seq_one_letter_code
_entity_poly.pdbx_strand_id
1 'polypeptide(L)'
;EYLSRVDAQYDARDKVENSSYVDEYVRHFLDAEPAPGIEWEKQFAHMLVPQIPLQAVNQVAALLPEENRALAFFLPEKEGMEYPTEQQVLDALAAVDAEQIDAYTEEVNNDPLVPELNSNVTIKKMQDGVYGTKLITLSNGIKVHVLHTDYSPNSIAMRAISWGGSSLYPNSEYNLVDNAHMVQVGGWGQFSAIDLQKKLSGKQVSVEPSIADRTEALHGSCVKKDLETMLQLTYLCFTSPRRDDDAYKSLLERTRNSLKNEDMNPITALRDSIASVVYNNNVRALRMRTEDVDGLDYDRVMEIYKERFANAADFEFFFVGDVEADSIAPLLTKYLGSLPVAKKHEKCKVVDERMAKGERTCIFDKEQDTPNALSLFIYHAPVANTLKNRIMVSMLQQSMQMLFTETVREDEGGAYGVPVSGSLTDYPEK
;
A
#
# COMPACT_ATOMS: atom_id res chain seq x y z
N GLU A 1 -3.64 -18.22 12.47
CA GLU A 1 -2.78 -17.33 11.67
C GLU A 1 -1.39 -17.93 11.43
N TYR A 2 -0.64 -18.28 12.49
CA TYR A 2 0.70 -18.89 12.36
C TYR A 2 0.68 -20.15 11.48
N LEU A 3 -0.22 -21.11 11.75
CA LEU A 3 -0.35 -22.34 10.96
C LEU A 3 -0.67 -22.06 9.49
N SER A 4 -1.54 -21.10 9.19
CA SER A 4 -1.86 -20.69 7.83
C SER A 4 -0.64 -20.15 7.07
N ARG A 5 0.24 -19.42 7.77
CA ARG A 5 1.50 -18.90 7.20
C ARG A 5 2.47 -20.05 6.90
N VAL A 6 2.65 -20.97 7.83
CA VAL A 6 3.52 -22.14 7.65
C VAL A 6 3.02 -23.04 6.51
N ASP A 7 1.70 -23.22 6.39
CA ASP A 7 1.11 -23.97 5.29
C ASP A 7 1.42 -23.31 3.93
N ALA A 8 1.29 -22.00 3.83
CA ALA A 8 1.58 -21.27 2.59
C ALA A 8 3.07 -21.33 2.22
N GLN A 9 3.97 -21.25 3.20
CA GLN A 9 5.42 -21.43 2.97
C GLN A 9 5.72 -22.84 2.46
N TYR A 10 5.10 -23.85 3.04
CA TYR A 10 5.24 -25.23 2.58
C TYR A 10 4.72 -25.43 1.15
N ASP A 11 3.56 -24.85 0.81
CA ASP A 11 2.99 -24.96 -0.53
C ASP A 11 3.90 -24.27 -1.58
N ALA A 12 4.62 -23.21 -1.20
CA ALA A 12 5.53 -22.48 -2.07
C ALA A 12 6.98 -23.03 -2.09
N ARG A 13 7.32 -24.07 -1.32
CA ARG A 13 8.71 -24.52 -1.07
C ARG A 13 9.54 -24.80 -2.32
N ASP A 14 8.90 -25.30 -3.40
CA ASP A 14 9.59 -25.62 -4.65
C ASP A 14 9.85 -24.38 -5.53
N LYS A 15 9.37 -23.20 -5.12
CA LYS A 15 9.48 -21.91 -5.83
C LYS A 15 10.14 -20.82 -4.98
N VAL A 16 10.73 -21.18 -3.85
CA VAL A 16 11.45 -20.25 -2.97
C VAL A 16 12.76 -19.83 -3.64
N GLU A 17 13.02 -18.52 -3.66
CA GLU A 17 14.28 -17.98 -4.18
C GLU A 17 15.45 -18.31 -3.24
N ASN A 18 16.63 -18.52 -3.83
CA ASN A 18 17.85 -18.84 -3.07
C ASN A 18 18.20 -17.75 -2.03
N SER A 19 17.87 -16.49 -2.29
CA SER A 19 18.07 -15.37 -1.36
C SER A 19 17.38 -15.59 -0.02
N SER A 20 16.20 -16.23 -0.01
CA SER A 20 15.45 -16.51 1.23
C SER A 20 16.19 -17.48 2.17
N TYR A 21 16.99 -18.40 1.61
CA TYR A 21 17.80 -19.32 2.42
C TYR A 21 19.09 -18.72 2.96
N VAL A 22 19.58 -17.62 2.34
CA VAL A 22 20.81 -16.98 2.79
C VAL A 22 20.67 -16.47 4.22
N ASP A 23 19.60 -15.75 4.52
CA ASP A 23 19.35 -15.21 5.86
C ASP A 23 19.16 -16.30 6.91
N GLU A 24 18.48 -17.41 6.55
CA GLU A 24 18.31 -18.57 7.41
C GLU A 24 19.65 -19.21 7.75
N TYR A 25 20.49 -19.47 6.76
CA TYR A 25 21.81 -20.09 6.97
C TYR A 25 22.80 -19.17 7.66
N VAL A 26 22.72 -17.85 7.46
CA VAL A 26 23.52 -16.88 8.19
C VAL A 26 23.15 -16.90 9.67
N ARG A 27 21.85 -16.90 10.03
CA ARG A 27 21.42 -17.02 11.43
C ARG A 27 21.80 -18.36 12.04
N HIS A 28 21.66 -19.44 11.27
CA HIS A 28 22.11 -20.75 11.71
C HIS A 28 23.61 -20.76 12.06
N PHE A 29 24.44 -20.13 11.22
CA PHE A 29 25.88 -20.07 11.42
C PHE A 29 26.30 -19.16 12.58
N LEU A 30 25.70 -17.97 12.68
CA LEU A 30 26.07 -16.94 13.66
C LEU A 30 25.45 -17.22 15.05
N ASP A 31 24.20 -17.60 15.08
CA ASP A 31 23.37 -17.64 16.29
C ASP A 31 23.01 -19.08 16.71
N ALA A 32 23.46 -20.08 15.96
CA ALA A 32 23.10 -21.50 16.13
C ALA A 32 21.56 -21.74 16.06
N GLU A 33 20.82 -20.86 15.34
CA GLU A 33 19.39 -21.05 15.11
C GLU A 33 19.15 -22.34 14.32
N PRO A 34 18.24 -23.24 14.74
CA PRO A 34 17.94 -24.43 13.97
C PRO A 34 17.40 -24.12 12.59
N ALA A 35 17.87 -24.82 11.56
CA ALA A 35 17.38 -24.73 10.19
C ALA A 35 16.87 -26.13 9.71
N PRO A 36 15.74 -26.63 10.26
CA PRO A 36 15.28 -28.00 10.03
C PRO A 36 14.60 -28.21 8.67
N GLY A 37 14.25 -27.14 7.97
CA GLY A 37 13.50 -27.14 6.73
C GLY A 37 11.99 -27.14 6.93
N ILE A 38 11.28 -26.57 5.94
CA ILE A 38 9.84 -26.26 6.03
C ILE A 38 8.94 -27.49 6.20
N GLU A 39 9.35 -28.68 5.73
CA GLU A 39 8.62 -29.91 5.93
C GLU A 39 8.53 -30.28 7.41
N TRP A 40 9.64 -30.16 8.10
CA TRP A 40 9.71 -30.42 9.54
C TRP A 40 8.98 -29.33 10.31
N GLU A 41 9.20 -28.06 9.96
CA GLU A 41 8.55 -26.93 10.61
C GLU A 41 7.02 -27.04 10.55
N LYS A 42 6.47 -27.38 9.38
CA LYS A 42 5.04 -27.59 9.21
C LYS A 42 4.52 -28.70 10.13
N GLN A 43 5.16 -29.86 10.12
CA GLN A 43 4.74 -30.96 10.96
C GLN A 43 4.79 -30.60 12.44
N PHE A 44 5.87 -29.96 12.87
CA PHE A 44 6.06 -29.57 14.25
C PHE A 44 5.06 -28.48 14.67
N ALA A 45 4.82 -27.47 13.83
CA ALA A 45 3.85 -26.43 14.10
C ALA A 45 2.42 -26.98 14.27
N HIS A 46 1.99 -27.85 13.35
CA HIS A 46 0.67 -28.49 13.42
C HIS A 46 0.53 -29.44 14.61
N MET A 47 1.62 -30.03 15.08
CA MET A 47 1.62 -30.84 16.30
C MET A 47 1.58 -29.99 17.57
N LEU A 48 2.39 -28.93 17.63
CA LEU A 48 2.61 -28.18 18.87
C LEU A 48 1.55 -27.11 19.11
N VAL A 49 1.24 -26.28 18.11
CA VAL A 49 0.41 -25.08 18.27
C VAL A 49 -0.98 -25.39 18.86
N PRO A 50 -1.70 -26.46 18.44
CA PRO A 50 -2.99 -26.80 19.03
C PRO A 50 -2.90 -27.25 20.51
N GLN A 51 -1.71 -27.58 20.99
CA GLN A 51 -1.48 -28.04 22.35
C GLN A 51 -1.07 -26.92 23.32
N ILE A 52 -0.82 -25.72 22.82
CA ILE A 52 -0.43 -24.57 23.66
C ILE A 52 -1.68 -24.04 24.37
N PRO A 53 -1.82 -24.22 25.70
CA PRO A 53 -2.98 -23.73 26.42
C PRO A 53 -2.87 -22.20 26.62
N LEU A 54 -4.00 -21.52 26.72
CA LEU A 54 -4.06 -20.07 26.98
C LEU A 54 -3.25 -19.70 28.25
N GLN A 55 -3.24 -20.56 29.25
CA GLN A 55 -2.46 -20.34 30.46
C GLN A 55 -0.95 -20.22 30.18
N ALA A 56 -0.41 -21.01 29.26
CA ALA A 56 1.01 -20.93 28.88
C ALA A 56 1.30 -19.62 28.14
N VAL A 57 0.37 -19.13 27.32
CA VAL A 57 0.48 -17.81 26.65
C VAL A 57 0.48 -16.69 27.69
N ASN A 58 -0.45 -16.74 28.66
CA ASN A 58 -0.52 -15.73 29.71
C ASN A 58 0.72 -15.73 30.62
N GLN A 59 1.39 -16.88 30.79
CA GLN A 59 2.64 -16.94 31.56
C GLN A 59 3.81 -16.20 30.88
N VAL A 60 3.73 -15.95 29.58
CA VAL A 60 4.74 -15.12 28.88
C VAL A 60 4.76 -13.68 29.42
N ALA A 61 3.64 -13.18 29.93
CA ALA A 61 3.59 -11.87 30.57
C ALA A 61 4.47 -11.80 31.82
N ALA A 62 4.71 -12.92 32.49
CA ALA A 62 5.62 -13.00 33.65
C ALA A 62 7.11 -12.87 33.26
N LEU A 63 7.45 -12.90 31.97
CA LEU A 63 8.79 -12.59 31.47
C LEU A 63 9.10 -11.09 31.53
N LEU A 64 8.09 -10.24 31.72
CA LEU A 64 8.28 -8.81 31.99
C LEU A 64 8.64 -8.66 33.50
N PRO A 65 9.91 -8.44 33.86
CA PRO A 65 10.31 -8.44 35.28
C PRO A 65 9.76 -7.20 35.96
N GLU A 66 9.34 -7.34 37.22
CA GLU A 66 9.04 -6.22 38.09
C GLU A 66 10.32 -5.53 38.58
N GLU A 67 11.38 -6.32 38.82
CA GLU A 67 12.70 -5.85 39.19
C GLU A 67 13.63 -5.74 37.99
N ASN A 68 14.65 -4.87 38.10
CA ASN A 68 15.66 -4.63 37.06
C ASN A 68 15.08 -4.12 35.72
N ARG A 69 14.01 -3.32 35.76
CA ARG A 69 13.49 -2.63 34.59
C ARG A 69 14.37 -1.43 34.23
N ALA A 70 14.63 -1.22 32.96
CA ALA A 70 15.16 0.03 32.44
C ALA A 70 14.04 0.74 31.66
N LEU A 71 13.72 1.97 32.02
CA LEU A 71 12.76 2.82 31.34
C LEU A 71 13.51 3.94 30.63
N ALA A 72 13.36 4.03 29.33
CA ALA A 72 13.97 5.07 28.52
C ALA A 72 12.86 5.88 27.82
N PHE A 73 12.88 7.19 28.01
CA PHE A 73 11.99 8.14 27.35
C PHE A 73 12.78 8.95 26.35
N PHE A 74 12.35 8.91 25.08
CA PHE A 74 12.88 9.74 24.01
C PHE A 74 11.88 10.85 23.76
N LEU A 75 12.16 12.02 24.27
CA LEU A 75 11.27 13.19 24.19
C LEU A 75 11.96 14.30 23.42
N PRO A 76 11.21 15.10 22.64
CA PRO A 76 11.79 16.23 21.92
C PRO A 76 12.25 17.30 22.91
N GLU A 77 13.45 17.84 22.73
CA GLU A 77 13.90 19.02 23.46
C GLU A 77 13.15 20.25 22.93
N LYS A 78 12.24 20.79 23.72
CA LYS A 78 11.40 21.93 23.33
C LYS A 78 11.27 22.90 24.49
N GLU A 79 11.53 24.19 24.24
CA GLU A 79 11.38 25.26 25.21
C GLU A 79 9.94 25.30 25.78
N GLY A 80 9.80 25.33 27.10
CA GLY A 80 8.51 25.36 27.78
C GLY A 80 7.82 24.01 27.90
N MET A 81 8.45 22.90 27.50
CA MET A 81 7.93 21.55 27.69
C MET A 81 8.31 21.01 29.06
N GLU A 82 7.33 20.61 29.84
CA GLU A 82 7.58 19.91 31.11
C GLU A 82 7.71 18.41 30.83
N TYR A 83 8.81 17.83 31.31
CA TYR A 83 9.05 16.39 31.21
C TYR A 83 8.64 15.70 32.48
N PRO A 84 8.15 14.43 32.42
CA PRO A 84 7.85 13.69 33.63
C PRO A 84 9.09 13.49 34.46
N THR A 85 8.98 13.72 35.77
CA THR A 85 10.02 13.38 36.70
C THR A 85 10.10 11.86 36.95
N GLU A 86 11.24 11.36 37.39
CA GLU A 86 11.38 9.96 37.77
C GLU A 86 10.26 9.50 38.71
N GLN A 87 9.94 10.31 39.72
CA GLN A 87 8.89 9.98 40.68
C GLN A 87 7.52 9.88 40.04
N GLN A 88 7.20 10.80 39.14
CA GLN A 88 5.90 10.73 38.41
C GLN A 88 5.78 9.48 37.56
N VAL A 89 6.87 9.02 36.95
CA VAL A 89 6.92 7.77 36.21
C VAL A 89 6.71 6.56 37.11
N LEU A 90 7.42 6.53 38.25
CA LEU A 90 7.30 5.46 39.24
C LEU A 90 5.88 5.42 39.85
N ASP A 91 5.30 6.59 40.16
CA ASP A 91 3.93 6.69 40.69
C ASP A 91 2.89 6.19 39.66
N ALA A 92 3.07 6.51 38.35
CA ALA A 92 2.21 6.02 37.28
C ALA A 92 2.29 4.49 37.15
N LEU A 93 3.50 3.92 37.22
CA LEU A 93 3.66 2.46 37.21
C LEU A 93 2.96 1.80 38.40
N ALA A 94 3.21 2.34 39.63
CA ALA A 94 2.56 1.82 40.82
C ALA A 94 1.03 1.93 40.77
N ALA A 95 0.50 2.99 40.14
CA ALA A 95 -0.94 3.15 39.95
C ALA A 95 -1.50 2.08 39.02
N VAL A 96 -0.82 1.79 37.91
CA VAL A 96 -1.23 0.73 36.94
C VAL A 96 -1.13 -0.65 37.57
N ASP A 97 -0.04 -0.93 38.36
CA ASP A 97 0.13 -2.21 39.06
C ASP A 97 -0.96 -2.45 40.12
N ALA A 98 -1.51 -1.36 40.68
CA ALA A 98 -2.59 -1.41 41.67
C ALA A 98 -4.01 -1.44 41.05
N GLU A 99 -4.12 -1.17 39.76
CA GLU A 99 -5.41 -1.13 39.05
C GLU A 99 -5.96 -2.54 38.85
N GLN A 100 -7.22 -2.74 39.23
CA GLN A 100 -7.92 -3.98 38.96
C GLN A 100 -8.44 -3.95 37.52
N ILE A 101 -7.73 -4.60 36.62
CA ILE A 101 -8.09 -4.69 35.21
C ILE A 101 -8.95 -5.94 34.99
N ASP A 102 -10.15 -5.75 34.44
CA ASP A 102 -11.01 -6.86 34.05
C ASP A 102 -10.37 -7.65 32.88
N ALA A 103 -10.65 -8.96 32.87
CA ALA A 103 -10.19 -9.80 31.77
C ALA A 103 -10.74 -9.29 30.42
N TYR A 104 -9.85 -9.15 29.43
CA TYR A 104 -10.27 -8.77 28.10
C TYR A 104 -11.23 -9.84 27.52
N THR A 105 -12.41 -9.41 27.19
CA THR A 105 -13.42 -10.21 26.49
C THR A 105 -13.52 -9.74 25.05
N GLU A 106 -13.21 -10.61 24.11
CA GLU A 106 -13.29 -10.30 22.71
C GLU A 106 -14.70 -10.54 22.18
N GLU A 107 -15.37 -9.48 21.74
CA GLU A 107 -16.60 -9.59 20.96
C GLU A 107 -16.22 -9.71 19.48
N VAL A 108 -16.27 -10.93 18.96
CA VAL A 108 -16.09 -11.17 17.53
C VAL A 108 -17.45 -11.07 16.85
N ASN A 109 -17.57 -10.13 15.91
CA ASN A 109 -18.75 -10.06 15.05
C ASN A 109 -18.76 -11.27 14.09
N ASN A 110 -19.68 -12.22 14.31
CA ASN A 110 -19.81 -13.45 13.53
C ASN A 110 -20.70 -13.31 12.29
N ASP A 111 -21.27 -12.14 12.03
CA ASP A 111 -22.08 -11.88 10.84
C ASP A 111 -21.27 -12.16 9.55
N PRO A 112 -21.92 -12.58 8.47
CA PRO A 112 -21.23 -12.78 7.19
C PRO A 112 -20.63 -11.46 6.69
N LEU A 113 -19.46 -11.52 6.01
CA LEU A 113 -18.81 -10.32 5.43
C LEU A 113 -19.74 -9.56 4.48
N VAL A 114 -20.50 -10.28 3.68
CA VAL A 114 -21.53 -9.73 2.79
C VAL A 114 -22.84 -10.47 2.98
N PRO A 115 -23.97 -9.81 2.78
CA PRO A 115 -25.27 -10.49 2.80
C PRO A 115 -25.35 -11.53 1.67
N GLU A 116 -26.37 -12.37 1.67
CA GLU A 116 -26.61 -13.27 0.56
C GLU A 116 -26.90 -12.48 -0.72
N LEU A 117 -26.06 -12.69 -1.74
CA LEU A 117 -26.16 -12.00 -3.01
C LEU A 117 -26.90 -12.88 -4.03
N ASN A 118 -27.98 -12.32 -4.57
CA ASN A 118 -28.79 -12.94 -5.61
C ASN A 118 -28.56 -12.21 -6.93
N SER A 119 -27.56 -12.64 -7.72
CA SER A 119 -27.26 -12.06 -9.03
C SER A 119 -27.92 -12.86 -10.14
N ASN A 120 -28.60 -12.16 -11.06
CA ASN A 120 -29.13 -12.75 -12.32
C ASN A 120 -28.14 -12.61 -13.47
N VAL A 121 -26.91 -12.16 -13.18
CA VAL A 121 -25.86 -11.98 -14.19
C VAL A 121 -25.29 -13.33 -14.58
N THR A 122 -25.11 -13.53 -15.86
CA THR A 122 -24.56 -14.75 -16.46
C THR A 122 -23.29 -14.43 -17.25
N ILE A 123 -22.53 -15.44 -17.58
CA ILE A 123 -21.41 -15.31 -18.53
C ILE A 123 -22.00 -15.15 -19.93
N LYS A 124 -21.79 -13.99 -20.53
CA LYS A 124 -22.20 -13.70 -21.90
C LYS A 124 -21.25 -14.33 -22.92
N LYS A 125 -19.95 -14.34 -22.61
CA LYS A 125 -18.90 -14.86 -23.47
C LYS A 125 -17.67 -15.24 -22.67
N MET A 126 -17.04 -16.34 -23.04
CA MET A 126 -15.70 -16.73 -22.62
C MET A 126 -14.89 -17.06 -23.86
N GLN A 127 -13.71 -16.47 -24.01
CA GLN A 127 -12.87 -16.62 -25.20
C GLN A 127 -11.40 -16.42 -24.83
N ASP A 128 -10.51 -16.80 -25.73
CA ASP A 128 -9.09 -16.48 -25.58
C ASP A 128 -8.85 -14.97 -25.68
N GLY A 129 -8.09 -14.45 -24.76
CA GLY A 129 -7.67 -13.06 -24.69
C GLY A 129 -6.21 -12.89 -25.10
N VAL A 130 -5.68 -11.69 -24.86
CA VAL A 130 -4.26 -11.38 -25.12
C VAL A 130 -3.35 -12.05 -24.08
N TYR A 131 -2.11 -12.30 -24.43
CA TYR A 131 -1.08 -12.85 -23.53
C TYR A 131 -1.46 -14.18 -22.86
N GLY A 132 -2.29 -15.01 -23.52
CA GLY A 132 -2.70 -16.30 -22.98
C GLY A 132 -3.81 -16.23 -21.93
N THR A 133 -4.42 -15.08 -21.69
CA THR A 133 -5.55 -14.95 -20.76
C THR A 133 -6.82 -15.59 -21.33
N LYS A 134 -7.73 -15.99 -20.45
CA LYS A 134 -9.15 -16.20 -20.78
C LYS A 134 -9.92 -14.92 -20.46
N LEU A 135 -10.57 -14.34 -21.47
CA LEU A 135 -11.44 -13.18 -21.31
C LEU A 135 -12.89 -13.63 -21.10
N ILE A 136 -13.40 -13.36 -19.91
CA ILE A 136 -14.79 -13.59 -19.53
C ILE A 136 -15.53 -12.25 -19.59
N THR A 137 -16.64 -12.20 -20.33
CA THR A 137 -17.52 -11.03 -20.35
C THR A 137 -18.83 -11.40 -19.67
N LEU A 138 -19.17 -10.68 -18.61
CA LEU A 138 -20.45 -10.86 -17.91
C LEU A 138 -21.58 -10.13 -18.63
N SER A 139 -22.83 -10.55 -18.38
CA SER A 139 -24.00 -9.93 -19.03
C SER A 139 -24.26 -8.50 -18.58
N ASN A 140 -23.73 -8.07 -17.42
CA ASN A 140 -23.75 -6.69 -16.95
C ASN A 140 -22.62 -5.81 -17.57
N GLY A 141 -21.77 -6.35 -18.45
CA GLY A 141 -20.73 -5.62 -19.16
C GLY A 141 -19.34 -5.71 -18.57
N ILE A 142 -19.19 -6.22 -17.36
CA ILE A 142 -17.88 -6.38 -16.71
C ILE A 142 -17.03 -7.38 -17.49
N LYS A 143 -15.75 -7.02 -17.67
CA LYS A 143 -14.74 -7.86 -18.31
C LYS A 143 -13.74 -8.36 -17.29
N VAL A 144 -13.44 -9.66 -17.37
CA VAL A 144 -12.50 -10.32 -16.48
C VAL A 144 -11.49 -11.12 -17.29
N HIS A 145 -10.21 -10.84 -17.08
CA HIS A 145 -9.09 -11.56 -17.65
C HIS A 145 -8.54 -12.53 -16.60
N VAL A 146 -8.49 -13.81 -16.94
CA VAL A 146 -7.94 -14.84 -16.05
C VAL A 146 -6.72 -15.46 -16.72
N LEU A 147 -5.59 -15.46 -16.02
CA LEU A 147 -4.36 -16.10 -16.45
C LEU A 147 -3.91 -17.11 -15.39
N HIS A 148 -4.05 -18.38 -15.70
CA HIS A 148 -3.47 -19.41 -14.86
C HIS A 148 -1.95 -19.42 -15.00
N THR A 149 -1.24 -19.45 -13.88
CA THR A 149 0.22 -19.64 -13.82
C THR A 149 0.59 -20.51 -12.63
N ASP A 150 1.71 -21.23 -12.75
CA ASP A 150 2.30 -22.07 -11.69
C ASP A 150 3.54 -21.42 -11.06
N TYR A 151 3.80 -20.12 -11.30
CA TYR A 151 4.99 -19.43 -10.78
C TYR A 151 4.96 -19.27 -9.27
N SER A 152 3.77 -19.05 -8.71
CA SER A 152 3.54 -18.94 -7.27
C SER A 152 2.38 -19.85 -6.88
N PRO A 153 2.65 -21.11 -6.49
CA PRO A 153 1.62 -22.05 -6.10
C PRO A 153 0.72 -21.51 -4.99
N ASN A 154 -0.56 -21.85 -5.05
CA ASN A 154 -1.58 -21.42 -4.09
C ASN A 154 -1.73 -19.90 -3.95
N SER A 155 -1.21 -19.09 -4.87
CA SER A 155 -1.29 -17.63 -4.82
C SER A 155 -2.10 -17.10 -6.00
N ILE A 156 -2.98 -16.13 -5.73
CA ILE A 156 -3.80 -15.44 -6.73
C ILE A 156 -3.66 -13.95 -6.50
N ALA A 157 -3.22 -13.23 -7.53
CA ALA A 157 -3.23 -11.77 -7.57
C ALA A 157 -4.45 -11.28 -8.37
N MET A 158 -5.09 -10.23 -7.87
CA MET A 158 -6.17 -9.52 -8.54
C MET A 158 -5.78 -8.07 -8.74
N ARG A 159 -6.11 -7.53 -9.92
CA ARG A 159 -6.13 -6.10 -10.18
C ARG A 159 -7.41 -5.75 -10.92
N ALA A 160 -8.14 -4.76 -10.42
CA ALA A 160 -9.21 -4.10 -11.17
C ALA A 160 -8.77 -2.68 -11.47
N ILE A 161 -8.92 -2.20 -12.70
CA ILE A 161 -8.45 -0.87 -13.11
C ILE A 161 -9.47 -0.20 -14.02
N SER A 162 -9.73 1.08 -13.75
CA SER A 162 -10.54 1.97 -14.58
C SER A 162 -9.78 3.27 -14.88
N TRP A 163 -10.24 3.99 -15.92
CA TRP A 163 -9.65 5.25 -16.34
C TRP A 163 -10.46 6.43 -15.83
N GLY A 164 -9.79 7.34 -15.13
CA GLY A 164 -10.42 8.54 -14.56
C GLY A 164 -9.49 9.24 -13.61
N GLY A 165 -9.40 8.72 -12.41
CA GLY A 165 -8.53 9.22 -11.35
C GLY A 165 -8.76 10.69 -11.01
N SER A 166 -7.75 11.32 -10.45
CA SER A 166 -7.78 12.74 -10.08
C SER A 166 -7.90 13.67 -11.30
N SER A 167 -7.63 13.16 -12.52
CA SER A 167 -7.77 13.95 -13.75
C SER A 167 -9.19 14.47 -14.00
N LEU A 168 -10.20 13.87 -13.40
CA LEU A 168 -11.60 14.25 -13.56
C LEU A 168 -12.00 15.44 -12.68
N TYR A 169 -11.17 15.79 -11.71
CA TYR A 169 -11.44 16.83 -10.71
C TYR A 169 -10.62 18.09 -10.96
N PRO A 170 -11.10 19.26 -10.51
CA PRO A 170 -10.34 20.50 -10.57
C PRO A 170 -9.15 20.46 -9.60
N ASN A 171 -8.17 21.33 -9.85
CA ASN A 171 -6.99 21.45 -8.99
C ASN A 171 -7.33 21.81 -7.53
N SER A 172 -8.45 22.52 -7.29
CA SER A 172 -8.92 22.84 -5.94
C SER A 172 -9.36 21.63 -5.12
N GLU A 173 -9.66 20.50 -5.75
CA GLU A 173 -10.03 19.24 -5.08
C GLU A 173 -8.91 18.19 -5.13
N TYR A 174 -7.72 18.54 -5.64
CA TYR A 174 -6.65 17.55 -5.84
C TYR A 174 -6.29 16.81 -4.56
N ASN A 175 -6.03 17.52 -3.45
CA ASN A 175 -5.70 16.90 -2.17
C ASN A 175 -6.82 15.99 -1.63
N LEU A 176 -8.09 16.35 -1.88
CA LEU A 176 -9.24 15.50 -1.49
C LEU A 176 -9.26 14.19 -2.28
N VAL A 177 -9.01 14.26 -3.59
CA VAL A 177 -9.01 13.08 -4.46
C VAL A 177 -7.83 12.18 -4.20
N ASP A 178 -6.63 12.74 -4.06
CA ASP A 178 -5.40 12.01 -3.77
C ASP A 178 -5.50 11.24 -2.44
N ASN A 179 -6.24 11.81 -1.49
CA ASN A 179 -6.48 11.22 -0.18
C ASN A 179 -7.83 10.47 -0.05
N ALA A 180 -8.61 10.32 -1.13
CA ALA A 180 -9.90 9.67 -1.05
C ALA A 180 -9.83 8.16 -0.69
N HIS A 181 -8.69 7.51 -0.89
CA HIS A 181 -8.43 6.16 -0.42
C HIS A 181 -8.43 6.03 1.12
N MET A 182 -8.31 7.14 1.86
CA MET A 182 -8.36 7.18 3.33
C MET A 182 -9.71 6.72 3.90
N VAL A 183 -10.78 6.63 3.09
CA VAL A 183 -12.07 6.10 3.55
C VAL A 183 -11.96 4.69 4.15
N GLN A 184 -10.96 3.91 3.74
CA GLN A 184 -10.72 2.57 4.26
C GLN A 184 -10.44 2.53 5.78
N VAL A 185 -10.05 3.64 6.39
CA VAL A 185 -9.84 3.72 7.85
C VAL A 185 -11.12 3.44 8.62
N GLY A 186 -12.29 3.73 8.03
CA GLY A 186 -13.60 3.43 8.61
C GLY A 186 -13.99 1.95 8.53
N GLY A 187 -13.27 1.15 7.72
CA GLY A 187 -13.64 -0.23 7.43
C GLY A 187 -14.64 -0.36 6.28
N TRP A 188 -15.25 -1.52 6.15
CA TRP A 188 -16.14 -1.86 5.05
C TRP A 188 -17.45 -2.51 5.55
N GLY A 189 -18.56 -2.15 4.91
CA GLY A 189 -19.87 -2.68 5.26
C GLY A 189 -20.25 -2.33 6.70
N GLN A 190 -20.55 -3.34 7.50
CA GLN A 190 -20.86 -3.20 8.92
C GLN A 190 -19.64 -3.35 9.85
N PHE A 191 -18.45 -3.67 9.28
CA PHE A 191 -17.26 -3.93 10.07
C PHE A 191 -16.38 -2.69 10.12
N SER A 192 -15.98 -2.28 11.34
CA SER A 192 -14.88 -1.34 11.52
C SER A 192 -13.57 -1.96 10.98
N ALA A 193 -12.54 -1.15 10.80
CA ALA A 193 -11.23 -1.67 10.37
C ALA A 193 -10.69 -2.73 11.36
N ILE A 194 -10.91 -2.54 12.67
CA ILE A 194 -10.51 -3.49 13.72
C ILE A 194 -11.34 -4.77 13.65
N ASP A 195 -12.67 -4.67 13.52
CA ASP A 195 -13.54 -5.85 13.40
C ASP A 195 -13.20 -6.65 12.14
N LEU A 196 -12.91 -5.96 11.05
CA LEU A 196 -12.51 -6.60 9.80
C LEU A 196 -11.19 -7.35 9.95
N GLN A 197 -10.19 -6.74 10.61
CA GLN A 197 -8.92 -7.41 10.91
C GLN A 197 -9.14 -8.68 11.74
N LYS A 198 -9.98 -8.62 12.77
CA LYS A 198 -10.36 -9.79 13.58
C LYS A 198 -11.06 -10.84 12.74
N LYS A 199 -12.02 -10.44 11.91
CA LYS A 199 -12.80 -11.31 11.02
C LYS A 199 -11.94 -12.04 10.00
N LEU A 200 -10.88 -11.41 9.52
CA LEU A 200 -9.94 -11.95 8.56
C LEU A 200 -8.76 -12.69 9.22
N SER A 201 -8.74 -12.78 10.54
CA SER A 201 -7.69 -13.53 11.25
C SER A 201 -7.62 -14.98 10.76
N GLY A 202 -6.42 -15.44 10.42
CA GLY A 202 -6.18 -16.79 9.84
C GLY A 202 -6.45 -16.90 8.35
N LYS A 203 -6.94 -15.83 7.69
CA LYS A 203 -7.02 -15.74 6.23
C LYS A 203 -5.80 -15.04 5.67
N GLN A 204 -5.43 -15.42 4.45
CA GLN A 204 -4.37 -14.75 3.69
C GLN A 204 -5.02 -14.06 2.50
N VAL A 205 -5.51 -12.85 2.73
CA VAL A 205 -6.27 -12.08 1.76
C VAL A 205 -6.11 -10.59 2.02
N SER A 206 -5.95 -9.82 0.96
CA SER A 206 -6.02 -8.36 0.99
C SER A 206 -6.78 -7.82 -0.22
N VAL A 207 -7.46 -6.69 -0.06
CA VAL A 207 -8.01 -5.87 -1.15
C VAL A 207 -7.87 -4.41 -0.75
N GLU A 208 -7.17 -3.64 -1.57
CA GLU A 208 -6.86 -2.24 -1.31
C GLU A 208 -7.26 -1.36 -2.49
N PRO A 209 -8.09 -0.34 -2.28
CA PRO A 209 -8.41 0.66 -3.29
C PRO A 209 -7.28 1.69 -3.42
N SER A 210 -7.12 2.19 -4.64
CA SER A 210 -6.23 3.32 -4.94
C SER A 210 -6.85 4.24 -5.98
N ILE A 211 -6.55 5.53 -5.87
CA ILE A 211 -6.91 6.54 -6.86
C ILE A 211 -5.62 7.27 -7.21
N ALA A 212 -5.25 7.22 -8.48
CA ALA A 212 -4.06 7.85 -9.02
C ALA A 212 -4.46 9.00 -9.98
N ASP A 213 -3.49 9.62 -10.64
CA ASP A 213 -3.77 10.76 -11.51
C ASP A 213 -4.78 10.46 -12.62
N ARG A 214 -4.70 9.28 -13.21
CA ARG A 214 -5.50 8.90 -14.39
C ARG A 214 -6.32 7.65 -14.22
N THR A 215 -6.18 6.96 -13.12
CA THR A 215 -6.83 5.67 -12.88
C THR A 215 -7.30 5.55 -11.45
N GLU A 216 -8.35 4.80 -11.26
CA GLU A 216 -8.68 4.16 -9.99
C GLU A 216 -8.50 2.65 -10.12
N ALA A 217 -8.09 2.01 -9.04
CA ALA A 217 -7.83 0.58 -9.04
C ALA A 217 -8.17 -0.09 -7.71
N LEU A 218 -8.40 -1.40 -7.76
CA LEU A 218 -8.30 -2.29 -6.62
C LEU A 218 -7.12 -3.24 -6.83
N HIS A 219 -6.32 -3.42 -5.81
CA HIS A 219 -5.25 -4.40 -5.74
C HIS A 219 -5.66 -5.46 -4.73
N GLY A 220 -5.67 -6.72 -5.15
CA GLY A 220 -6.02 -7.84 -4.29
C GLY A 220 -4.98 -8.95 -4.37
N SER A 221 -4.81 -9.66 -3.27
CA SER A 221 -4.05 -10.90 -3.23
C SER A 221 -4.68 -11.89 -2.27
N CYS A 222 -4.60 -13.16 -2.59
CA CYS A 222 -5.06 -14.21 -1.66
C CYS A 222 -4.40 -15.55 -1.96
N VAL A 223 -4.51 -16.47 -1.00
CA VAL A 223 -4.36 -17.91 -1.28
C VAL A 223 -5.66 -18.48 -1.84
N LYS A 224 -5.57 -19.57 -2.55
CA LYS A 224 -6.71 -20.17 -3.30
C LYS A 224 -7.96 -20.42 -2.43
N LYS A 225 -7.78 -20.90 -1.17
CA LYS A 225 -8.89 -21.10 -0.23
C LYS A 225 -9.63 -19.83 0.18
N ASP A 226 -8.98 -18.66 0.06
CA ASP A 226 -9.53 -17.37 0.47
C ASP A 226 -10.01 -16.52 -0.72
N LEU A 227 -10.07 -17.11 -1.94
CA LEU A 227 -10.51 -16.42 -3.15
C LEU A 227 -11.92 -15.82 -3.03
N GLU A 228 -12.87 -16.56 -2.43
CA GLU A 228 -14.22 -16.05 -2.21
C GLU A 228 -14.21 -14.85 -1.26
N THR A 229 -13.36 -14.88 -0.22
CA THR A 229 -13.19 -13.74 0.70
C THR A 229 -12.63 -12.51 -0.03
N MET A 230 -11.68 -12.69 -0.96
CA MET A 230 -11.17 -11.58 -1.78
C MET A 230 -12.28 -10.94 -2.62
N LEU A 231 -13.16 -11.73 -3.20
CA LEU A 231 -14.30 -11.21 -3.97
C LEU A 231 -15.37 -10.55 -3.08
N GLN A 232 -15.57 -11.02 -1.84
CA GLN A 232 -16.40 -10.36 -0.85
C GLN A 232 -15.86 -8.99 -0.47
N LEU A 233 -14.56 -8.88 -0.22
CA LEU A 233 -13.90 -7.59 0.05
C LEU A 233 -13.98 -6.67 -1.16
N THR A 234 -13.75 -7.20 -2.36
CA THR A 234 -13.94 -6.44 -3.62
C THR A 234 -15.35 -5.86 -3.72
N TYR A 235 -16.38 -6.66 -3.44
CA TYR A 235 -17.77 -6.22 -3.43
C TYR A 235 -17.97 -5.08 -2.43
N LEU A 236 -17.45 -5.20 -1.20
CA LEU A 236 -17.58 -4.18 -0.16
C LEU A 236 -16.87 -2.88 -0.53
N CYS A 237 -15.69 -2.94 -1.16
CA CYS A 237 -14.96 -1.75 -1.64
C CYS A 237 -15.79 -0.94 -2.65
N PHE A 238 -16.55 -1.60 -3.53
CA PHE A 238 -17.42 -0.91 -4.49
C PHE A 238 -18.72 -0.38 -3.87
N THR A 239 -19.26 -1.08 -2.88
CA THR A 239 -20.66 -0.84 -2.48
C THR A 239 -20.83 -0.20 -1.11
N SER A 240 -19.85 -0.39 -0.22
CA SER A 240 -20.11 -0.19 1.21
C SER A 240 -18.92 0.41 1.98
N PRO A 241 -18.35 1.56 1.53
CA PRO A 241 -17.38 2.27 2.35
C PRO A 241 -18.07 2.73 3.65
N ARG A 242 -17.50 2.34 4.80
CA ARG A 242 -18.06 2.65 6.10
C ARG A 242 -17.53 4.00 6.60
N ARG A 243 -18.45 4.83 7.12
CA ARG A 243 -18.07 6.07 7.79
C ARG A 243 -17.68 5.80 9.24
N ASP A 244 -16.56 6.38 9.67
CA ASP A 244 -16.11 6.36 11.07
C ASP A 244 -15.38 7.68 11.37
N ASP A 245 -16.08 8.60 12.01
CA ASP A 245 -15.58 9.96 12.24
C ASP A 245 -14.40 9.98 13.21
N ASP A 246 -14.38 9.11 14.23
CA ASP A 246 -13.29 9.04 15.21
C ASP A 246 -12.03 8.44 14.59
N ALA A 247 -12.18 7.38 13.80
CA ALA A 247 -11.06 6.78 13.07
C ALA A 247 -10.46 7.78 12.06
N TYR A 248 -11.31 8.52 11.34
CA TYR A 248 -10.87 9.55 10.39
C TYR A 248 -10.14 10.69 11.08
N LYS A 249 -10.69 11.22 12.19
CA LYS A 249 -10.02 12.25 13.00
C LYS A 249 -8.66 11.80 13.48
N SER A 250 -8.55 10.59 14.00
CA SER A 250 -7.27 10.00 14.43
C SER A 250 -6.28 9.87 13.28
N LEU A 251 -6.76 9.53 12.07
CA LEU A 251 -5.94 9.49 10.87
C LEU A 251 -5.41 10.88 10.50
N LEU A 252 -6.26 11.92 10.50
CA LEU A 252 -5.84 13.30 10.20
C LEU A 252 -4.78 13.80 11.19
N GLU A 253 -4.91 13.49 12.50
CA GLU A 253 -3.90 13.83 13.49
C GLU A 253 -2.55 13.15 13.22
N ARG A 254 -2.57 11.86 12.88
CA ARG A 254 -1.34 11.14 12.50
C ARG A 254 -0.73 11.72 11.24
N THR A 255 -1.53 12.01 10.22
CA THR A 255 -1.10 12.64 8.96
C THR A 255 -0.46 14.00 9.23
N ARG A 256 -1.09 14.84 10.05
CA ARG A 256 -0.55 16.15 10.45
C ARG A 256 0.81 16.02 11.13
N ASN A 257 0.95 15.08 12.05
CA ASN A 257 2.22 14.86 12.75
C ASN A 257 3.30 14.31 11.82
N SER A 258 2.95 13.42 10.88
CA SER A 258 3.88 12.93 9.85
C SER A 258 4.39 14.07 8.97
N LEU A 259 3.50 14.92 8.48
CA LEU A 259 3.86 16.06 7.64
C LEU A 259 4.75 17.07 8.37
N LYS A 260 4.46 17.35 9.66
CA LYS A 260 5.34 18.20 10.50
C LYS A 260 6.75 17.63 10.63
N ASN A 261 6.87 16.32 10.81
CA ASN A 261 8.17 15.67 10.88
C ASN A 261 8.92 15.72 9.54
N GLU A 262 8.19 15.56 8.43
CA GLU A 262 8.75 15.71 7.09
C GLU A 262 9.27 17.13 6.83
N ASP A 263 8.58 18.17 7.30
CA ASP A 263 8.99 19.56 7.15
C ASP A 263 10.32 19.88 7.86
N MET A 264 10.66 19.11 8.88
CA MET A 264 11.95 19.22 9.59
C MET A 264 13.12 18.59 8.83
N ASN A 265 12.85 17.73 7.85
CA ASN A 265 13.89 17.04 7.11
C ASN A 265 14.45 17.93 5.97
N PRO A 266 15.77 18.22 5.95
CA PRO A 266 16.39 19.04 4.88
C PRO A 266 16.17 18.48 3.48
N ILE A 267 16.12 17.15 3.31
CA ILE A 267 15.85 16.50 2.02
C ILE A 267 14.42 16.81 1.52
N THR A 268 13.47 16.95 2.43
CA THR A 268 12.11 17.36 2.07
C THR A 268 12.10 18.78 1.49
N ALA A 269 12.85 19.71 2.08
CA ALA A 269 12.98 21.06 1.54
C ALA A 269 13.56 21.05 0.10
N LEU A 270 14.52 20.17 -0.17
CA LEU A 270 15.05 19.99 -1.52
C LEU A 270 13.98 19.48 -2.49
N ARG A 271 13.25 18.43 -2.13
CA ARG A 271 12.16 17.86 -2.95
C ARG A 271 11.10 18.89 -3.26
N ASP A 272 10.69 19.67 -2.27
CA ASP A 272 9.70 20.73 -2.42
C ASP A 272 10.17 21.83 -3.37
N SER A 273 11.45 22.23 -3.25
CA SER A 273 12.05 23.18 -4.15
C SER A 273 12.12 22.68 -5.59
N ILE A 274 12.48 21.40 -5.77
CA ILE A 274 12.46 20.75 -7.08
C ILE A 274 11.05 20.78 -7.67
N ALA A 275 10.05 20.30 -6.95
CA ALA A 275 8.66 20.26 -7.41
C ALA A 275 8.15 21.65 -7.78
N SER A 276 8.42 22.65 -6.92
CA SER A 276 8.03 24.04 -7.12
C SER A 276 8.65 24.63 -8.38
N VAL A 277 9.96 24.50 -8.56
CA VAL A 277 10.70 25.10 -9.68
C VAL A 277 10.43 24.36 -10.99
N VAL A 278 10.47 23.01 -10.96
CA VAL A 278 10.31 22.19 -12.14
C VAL A 278 8.89 22.24 -12.70
N TYR A 279 7.88 22.25 -11.83
CA TYR A 279 6.47 22.25 -12.23
C TYR A 279 5.76 23.61 -12.02
N ASN A 280 6.52 24.68 -11.81
CA ASN A 280 6.01 26.03 -11.69
C ASN A 280 4.87 26.17 -10.65
N ASN A 281 5.07 25.59 -9.47
CA ASN A 281 4.10 25.50 -8.37
C ASN A 281 2.75 24.85 -8.73
N ASN A 282 2.76 23.91 -9.67
CA ASN A 282 1.54 23.15 -9.97
C ASN A 282 1.15 22.30 -8.77
N VAL A 283 -0.06 22.48 -8.24
CA VAL A 283 -0.55 21.79 -7.04
C VAL A 283 -0.49 20.26 -7.17
N ARG A 284 -0.61 19.71 -8.38
CA ARG A 284 -0.56 18.26 -8.63
C ARG A 284 0.85 17.69 -8.52
N ALA A 285 1.87 18.53 -8.60
CA ALA A 285 3.27 18.13 -8.42
C ALA A 285 3.80 18.43 -7.02
N LEU A 286 3.08 19.23 -6.24
CA LEU A 286 3.44 19.58 -4.87
C LEU A 286 2.91 18.52 -3.90
N ARG A 287 3.68 18.19 -2.88
CA ARG A 287 3.15 17.40 -1.77
C ARG A 287 2.16 18.18 -0.93
N MET A 288 1.23 17.50 -0.32
CA MET A 288 0.34 18.05 0.68
C MET A 288 1.15 18.61 1.86
N ARG A 289 0.72 19.77 2.39
CA ARG A 289 1.31 20.45 3.54
C ARG A 289 0.47 20.24 4.79
N THR A 290 1.05 20.57 5.94
CA THR A 290 0.34 20.47 7.23
C THR A 290 -0.93 21.30 7.25
N GLU A 291 -0.92 22.50 6.64
CA GLU A 291 -2.09 23.37 6.51
C GLU A 291 -3.20 22.82 5.61
N ASP A 292 -2.87 21.96 4.66
CA ASP A 292 -3.86 21.38 3.75
C ASP A 292 -4.72 20.30 4.44
N VAL A 293 -4.24 19.73 5.56
CA VAL A 293 -4.95 18.68 6.30
C VAL A 293 -6.34 19.14 6.77
N ASP A 294 -6.47 20.42 7.14
CA ASP A 294 -7.75 20.97 7.58
C ASP A 294 -8.77 21.09 6.43
N GLY A 295 -8.30 21.05 5.18
CA GLY A 295 -9.13 21.02 3.97
C GLY A 295 -9.63 19.62 3.57
N LEU A 296 -9.20 18.56 4.27
CA LEU A 296 -9.63 17.19 3.97
C LEU A 296 -11.02 16.91 4.58
N ASP A 297 -12.05 17.48 3.96
CA ASP A 297 -13.44 17.29 4.34
C ASP A 297 -13.88 15.83 4.14
N TYR A 298 -14.31 15.16 5.23
CA TYR A 298 -14.65 13.73 5.20
C TYR A 298 -15.86 13.41 4.35
N ASP A 299 -16.86 14.30 4.32
CA ASP A 299 -18.05 14.10 3.50
C ASP A 299 -17.67 14.11 2.02
N ARG A 300 -16.84 15.08 1.61
CA ARG A 300 -16.39 15.19 0.24
C ARG A 300 -15.45 14.05 -0.17
N VAL A 301 -14.55 13.64 0.71
CA VAL A 301 -13.68 12.46 0.52
C VAL A 301 -14.51 11.19 0.29
N MET A 302 -15.55 10.96 1.11
CA MET A 302 -16.47 9.84 0.94
C MET A 302 -17.27 9.89 -0.36
N GLU A 303 -17.71 11.08 -0.78
CA GLU A 303 -18.40 11.28 -2.06
C GLU A 303 -17.47 10.97 -3.25
N ILE A 304 -16.25 11.53 -3.25
CA ILE A 304 -15.25 11.29 -4.29
C ILE A 304 -14.96 9.80 -4.42
N TYR A 305 -14.76 9.10 -3.30
CA TYR A 305 -14.55 7.66 -3.34
C TYR A 305 -15.72 6.93 -4.01
N LYS A 306 -16.96 7.22 -3.60
CA LYS A 306 -18.17 6.63 -4.19
C LYS A 306 -18.31 6.97 -5.67
N GLU A 307 -17.97 8.19 -6.10
CA GLU A 307 -17.96 8.58 -7.51
C GLU A 307 -16.98 7.73 -8.33
N ARG A 308 -15.75 7.50 -7.81
CA ARG A 308 -14.71 6.73 -8.51
C ARG A 308 -15.04 5.24 -8.63
N PHE A 309 -15.74 4.67 -7.66
CA PHE A 309 -16.13 3.26 -7.65
C PHE A 309 -17.62 3.03 -8.01
N ALA A 310 -18.29 4.02 -8.60
CA ALA A 310 -19.73 3.94 -8.92
C ALA A 310 -20.09 2.96 -10.05
N ASN A 311 -19.16 2.69 -10.98
CA ASN A 311 -19.43 1.91 -12.19
C ASN A 311 -18.40 0.79 -12.38
N ALA A 312 -18.74 -0.40 -11.92
CA ALA A 312 -17.84 -1.55 -12.06
C ALA A 312 -17.64 -1.99 -13.53
N ALA A 313 -18.50 -1.57 -14.46
CA ALA A 313 -18.33 -1.87 -15.89
C ALA A 313 -17.25 -1.02 -16.57
N ASP A 314 -16.76 0.03 -15.91
CA ASP A 314 -15.59 0.79 -16.35
C ASP A 314 -14.26 0.08 -16.01
N PHE A 315 -14.29 -0.83 -15.05
CA PHE A 315 -13.11 -1.58 -14.64
C PHE A 315 -12.89 -2.81 -15.51
N GLU A 316 -11.65 -3.06 -15.84
CA GLU A 316 -11.19 -4.36 -16.31
C GLU A 316 -10.53 -5.10 -15.13
N PHE A 317 -11.01 -6.32 -14.87
CA PHE A 317 -10.53 -7.16 -13.78
C PHE A 317 -9.53 -8.18 -14.32
N PHE A 318 -8.43 -8.35 -13.60
CA PHE A 318 -7.38 -9.30 -13.92
C PHE A 318 -7.16 -10.21 -12.72
N PHE A 319 -7.18 -11.53 -12.96
CA PHE A 319 -6.82 -12.55 -11.99
C PHE A 319 -5.66 -13.36 -12.55
N VAL A 320 -4.56 -13.42 -11.84
CA VAL A 320 -3.32 -14.09 -12.27
C VAL A 320 -2.81 -14.97 -11.14
N GLY A 321 -2.43 -16.20 -11.44
CA GLY A 321 -1.88 -17.15 -10.48
C GLY A 321 -2.55 -18.53 -10.54
N ASP A 322 -2.66 -19.20 -9.40
CA ASP A 322 -3.25 -20.54 -9.28
C ASP A 322 -4.79 -20.50 -9.31
N VAL A 323 -5.33 -20.03 -10.44
CA VAL A 323 -6.78 -19.87 -10.66
C VAL A 323 -7.15 -20.25 -12.08
N GLU A 324 -8.19 -21.08 -12.22
CA GLU A 324 -8.75 -21.48 -13.51
C GLU A 324 -10.02 -20.69 -13.83
N ALA A 325 -10.17 -20.29 -15.10
CA ALA A 325 -11.31 -19.50 -15.57
C ALA A 325 -12.66 -20.15 -15.27
N ASP A 326 -12.79 -21.47 -15.46
CA ASP A 326 -14.02 -22.19 -15.19
C ASP A 326 -14.31 -22.31 -13.68
N SER A 327 -13.28 -22.41 -12.87
CA SER A 327 -13.41 -22.53 -11.41
C SER A 327 -13.86 -21.22 -10.75
N ILE A 328 -13.35 -20.08 -11.23
CA ILE A 328 -13.71 -18.76 -10.66
C ILE A 328 -15.05 -18.26 -11.20
N ALA A 329 -15.51 -18.73 -12.37
CA ALA A 329 -16.68 -18.22 -13.08
C ALA A 329 -17.96 -18.10 -12.22
N PRO A 330 -18.35 -19.08 -11.38
CA PRO A 330 -19.52 -18.98 -10.51
C PRO A 330 -19.38 -17.84 -9.47
N LEU A 331 -18.17 -17.64 -8.92
CA LEU A 331 -17.90 -16.58 -7.96
C LEU A 331 -17.95 -15.19 -8.65
N LEU A 332 -17.44 -15.08 -9.90
CA LEU A 332 -17.53 -13.85 -10.68
C LEU A 332 -18.98 -13.43 -10.91
N THR A 333 -19.84 -14.37 -11.32
CA THR A 333 -21.27 -14.07 -11.55
C THR A 333 -21.98 -13.67 -10.26
N LYS A 334 -21.63 -14.27 -9.12
CA LYS A 334 -22.19 -13.93 -7.81
C LYS A 334 -21.74 -12.55 -7.35
N TYR A 335 -20.43 -12.30 -7.26
CA TYR A 335 -19.88 -11.09 -6.63
C TYR A 335 -19.77 -9.91 -7.60
N LEU A 336 -19.10 -10.08 -8.75
CA LEU A 336 -18.99 -9.01 -9.75
C LEU A 336 -20.32 -8.80 -10.47
N GLY A 337 -21.14 -9.84 -10.59
CA GLY A 337 -22.50 -9.73 -11.10
C GLY A 337 -23.41 -8.85 -10.22
N SER A 338 -23.11 -8.70 -8.95
CA SER A 338 -23.87 -7.88 -8.00
C SER A 338 -23.34 -6.46 -7.84
N LEU A 339 -22.26 -6.09 -8.56
CA LEU A 339 -21.70 -4.74 -8.49
C LEU A 339 -22.56 -3.72 -9.24
N PRO A 340 -22.56 -2.45 -8.80
CA PRO A 340 -23.22 -1.38 -9.52
C PRO A 340 -22.57 -1.16 -10.89
N VAL A 341 -23.40 -1.01 -11.93
CA VAL A 341 -22.96 -0.74 -13.29
C VAL A 341 -23.75 0.39 -13.92
N ALA A 342 -23.10 1.20 -14.73
CA ALA A 342 -23.72 2.27 -15.51
C ALA A 342 -23.38 2.13 -17.00
N LYS A 343 -24.18 2.75 -17.86
CA LYS A 343 -23.95 2.71 -19.32
C LYS A 343 -22.89 3.68 -19.81
N LYS A 344 -22.63 4.74 -19.04
CA LYS A 344 -21.68 5.79 -19.40
C LYS A 344 -20.31 5.40 -18.86
N HIS A 345 -19.35 5.26 -19.76
CA HIS A 345 -17.95 5.03 -19.43
C HIS A 345 -17.21 6.37 -19.30
N GLU A 346 -16.37 6.45 -18.29
CA GLU A 346 -15.50 7.60 -18.06
C GLU A 346 -14.17 7.44 -18.80
N LYS A 347 -13.51 8.57 -19.03
CA LYS A 347 -12.16 8.62 -19.62
C LYS A 347 -11.35 9.65 -18.85
N CYS A 348 -10.08 9.36 -18.60
CA CYS A 348 -9.18 10.34 -18.02
C CYS A 348 -9.07 11.59 -18.90
N LYS A 349 -8.89 12.72 -18.26
CA LYS A 349 -8.63 14.01 -18.92
C LYS A 349 -7.13 14.26 -18.96
N VAL A 350 -6.70 15.07 -19.92
CA VAL A 350 -5.35 15.64 -19.92
C VAL A 350 -5.36 16.82 -18.97
N VAL A 351 -4.53 16.76 -17.94
CA VAL A 351 -4.27 17.87 -17.01
C VAL A 351 -2.88 18.42 -17.27
N ASP A 352 -2.70 19.73 -17.05
CA ASP A 352 -1.43 20.39 -17.33
C ASP A 352 -0.47 20.26 -16.14
N GLU A 353 0.38 19.23 -16.19
CA GLU A 353 1.44 18.94 -15.21
C GLU A 353 2.82 18.99 -15.84
N ARG A 354 2.99 19.81 -16.86
CA ARG A 354 4.25 19.88 -17.61
C ARG A 354 5.33 20.63 -16.87
N MET A 355 6.56 20.19 -17.09
CA MET A 355 7.74 20.90 -16.60
C MET A 355 7.83 22.32 -17.19
N ALA A 356 8.32 23.24 -16.38
CA ALA A 356 8.53 24.63 -16.76
C ALA A 356 9.53 24.74 -17.92
N LYS A 357 9.25 25.62 -18.87
CA LYS A 357 10.15 25.85 -20.02
C LYS A 357 11.28 26.80 -19.64
N GLY A 358 12.40 26.65 -20.33
CA GLY A 358 13.59 27.48 -20.20
C GLY A 358 14.48 27.08 -19.02
N GLU A 359 15.58 27.80 -18.88
CA GLU A 359 16.53 27.59 -17.80
C GLU A 359 15.99 28.14 -16.48
N ARG A 360 16.14 27.36 -15.42
CA ARG A 360 15.75 27.68 -14.06
C ARG A 360 16.89 27.36 -13.11
N THR A 361 17.17 28.26 -12.18
CA THR A 361 18.15 28.04 -11.12
C THR A 361 17.48 28.32 -9.79
N CYS A 362 17.66 27.41 -8.83
CA CYS A 362 17.23 27.59 -7.45
C CYS A 362 18.41 27.27 -6.53
N ILE A 363 18.78 28.21 -5.70
CA ILE A 363 19.82 28.05 -4.69
C ILE A 363 19.21 28.46 -3.37
N PHE A 364 19.33 27.61 -2.36
CA PHE A 364 18.86 27.91 -1.01
C PHE A 364 19.72 27.21 0.02
N ASP A 365 19.73 27.76 1.23
CA ASP A 365 20.40 27.18 2.39
C ASP A 365 19.36 26.65 3.38
N LYS A 366 19.69 25.52 3.98
CA LYS A 366 18.91 24.89 5.06
C LYS A 366 19.86 24.52 6.19
N GLU A 367 19.56 25.01 7.38
CA GLU A 367 20.32 24.68 8.57
C GLU A 367 20.22 23.17 8.87
N GLN A 368 21.38 22.58 9.19
CA GLN A 368 21.50 21.17 9.56
C GLN A 368 22.78 20.95 10.37
N ASP A 369 22.81 19.88 11.18
CA ASP A 369 23.93 19.59 12.08
C ASP A 369 25.25 19.29 11.36
N THR A 370 25.15 18.59 10.23
CA THR A 370 26.32 18.25 9.42
C THR A 370 26.28 19.03 8.09
N PRO A 371 27.22 19.94 7.85
CA PRO A 371 27.27 20.70 6.59
C PRO A 371 27.43 19.76 5.39
N ASN A 372 26.54 19.88 4.42
CA ASN A 372 26.67 19.22 3.13
C ASN A 372 26.14 20.14 2.01
N ALA A 373 26.49 19.83 0.77
CA ALA A 373 25.96 20.49 -0.40
C ALA A 373 25.41 19.46 -1.37
N LEU A 374 24.21 19.73 -1.89
CA LEU A 374 23.57 18.90 -2.92
C LEU A 374 23.38 19.76 -4.17
N SER A 375 23.78 19.22 -5.31
CA SER A 375 23.53 19.81 -6.63
C SER A 375 22.73 18.83 -7.47
N LEU A 376 21.63 19.30 -8.06
CA LEU A 376 20.78 18.52 -8.93
C LEU A 376 20.62 19.22 -10.27
N PHE A 377 20.87 18.50 -11.34
CA PHE A 377 20.69 18.97 -12.73
C PHE A 377 19.56 18.19 -13.38
N ILE A 378 18.53 18.86 -13.85
CA ILE A 378 17.37 18.27 -14.49
C ILE A 378 17.30 18.80 -15.93
N TYR A 379 17.30 17.87 -16.88
CA TYR A 379 17.11 18.19 -18.30
C TYR A 379 15.83 17.50 -18.79
N HIS A 380 15.02 18.20 -19.53
CA HIS A 380 13.85 17.63 -20.17
C HIS A 380 13.70 18.10 -21.61
N ALA A 381 13.16 17.25 -22.44
CA ALA A 381 12.90 17.54 -23.84
C ALA A 381 11.68 16.71 -24.33
N PRO A 382 10.94 17.22 -25.33
CA PRO A 382 9.88 16.45 -25.97
C PRO A 382 10.52 15.34 -26.83
N VAL A 383 10.37 14.10 -26.36
CA VAL A 383 10.87 12.89 -27.05
C VAL A 383 9.76 11.86 -27.10
N ALA A 384 9.48 11.32 -28.29
CA ALA A 384 8.47 10.28 -28.45
C ALA A 384 8.82 9.04 -27.62
N ASN A 385 7.85 8.54 -26.84
CA ASN A 385 8.01 7.34 -26.03
C ASN A 385 7.91 6.08 -26.91
N THR A 386 9.02 5.70 -27.53
CA THR A 386 9.17 4.48 -28.30
C THR A 386 10.16 3.55 -27.64
N LEU A 387 10.07 2.24 -27.92
CA LEU A 387 11.06 1.27 -27.41
C LEU A 387 12.49 1.67 -27.74
N LYS A 388 12.74 2.14 -28.99
CA LYS A 388 14.05 2.63 -29.40
C LYS A 388 14.54 3.76 -28.52
N ASN A 389 13.71 4.76 -28.29
CA ASN A 389 14.08 5.93 -27.49
C ASN A 389 14.27 5.57 -26.01
N ARG A 390 13.49 4.65 -25.45
CA ARG A 390 13.71 4.13 -24.08
C ARG A 390 15.09 3.48 -23.95
N ILE A 391 15.46 2.63 -24.92
CA ILE A 391 16.78 2.00 -24.94
C ILE A 391 17.88 3.06 -25.05
N MET A 392 17.72 4.05 -25.93
CA MET A 392 18.70 5.13 -26.10
C MET A 392 18.87 5.95 -24.81
N VAL A 393 17.79 6.28 -24.11
CA VAL A 393 17.85 6.99 -22.82
C VAL A 393 18.54 6.14 -21.75
N SER A 394 18.26 4.84 -21.70
CA SER A 394 18.95 3.91 -20.78
C SER A 394 20.45 3.82 -21.07
N MET A 395 20.84 3.76 -22.35
CA MET A 395 22.26 3.77 -22.74
C MET A 395 22.94 5.09 -22.38
N LEU A 396 22.28 6.23 -22.63
CA LEU A 396 22.79 7.54 -22.26
C LEU A 396 22.98 7.65 -20.74
N GLN A 397 21.99 7.24 -19.97
CA GLN A 397 22.05 7.19 -18.50
C GLN A 397 23.27 6.41 -18.02
N GLN A 398 23.48 5.20 -18.54
CA GLN A 398 24.62 4.36 -18.16
C GLN A 398 25.95 5.01 -18.53
N SER A 399 26.06 5.56 -19.73
CA SER A 399 27.27 6.25 -20.18
C SER A 399 27.61 7.48 -19.32
N MET A 400 26.60 8.28 -18.97
CA MET A 400 26.77 9.43 -18.08
C MET A 400 27.13 8.99 -16.66
N GLN A 401 26.49 7.92 -16.15
CA GLN A 401 26.81 7.37 -14.83
C GLN A 401 28.27 6.94 -14.74
N MET A 402 28.80 6.25 -15.77
CA MET A 402 30.20 5.85 -15.82
C MET A 402 31.13 7.08 -15.83
N LEU A 403 30.85 8.05 -16.71
CA LEU A 403 31.65 9.26 -16.83
C LEU A 403 31.69 10.07 -15.53
N PHE A 404 30.54 10.28 -14.89
CA PHE A 404 30.48 11.03 -13.62
C PHE A 404 31.11 10.26 -12.46
N THR A 405 31.04 8.94 -12.45
CA THR A 405 31.74 8.15 -11.44
C THR A 405 33.26 8.33 -11.59
N GLU A 406 33.79 8.23 -12.81
CA GLU A 406 35.20 8.43 -13.09
C GLU A 406 35.64 9.86 -12.72
N THR A 407 35.03 10.88 -13.31
CA THR A 407 35.48 12.28 -13.15
C THR A 407 35.23 12.87 -11.78
N VAL A 408 34.04 12.68 -11.21
CA VAL A 408 33.67 13.37 -9.96
C VAL A 408 34.05 12.59 -8.72
N ARG A 409 33.89 11.27 -8.75
CA ARG A 409 34.19 10.42 -7.59
C ARG A 409 35.68 10.03 -7.56
N GLU A 410 36.22 9.54 -8.67
CA GLU A 410 37.56 8.95 -8.69
C GLU A 410 38.66 10.00 -8.92
N ASP A 411 38.50 10.89 -9.90
CA ASP A 411 39.52 11.90 -10.21
C ASP A 411 39.49 13.07 -9.22
N GLU A 412 38.33 13.64 -8.95
CA GLU A 412 38.19 14.85 -8.11
C GLU A 412 37.94 14.53 -6.65
N GLY A 413 37.46 13.34 -6.30
CA GLY A 413 37.08 12.98 -4.94
C GLY A 413 35.99 13.87 -4.34
N GLY A 414 35.22 14.59 -5.19
CA GLY A 414 34.28 15.62 -4.78
C GLY A 414 32.97 15.09 -4.22
N ALA A 415 32.61 13.83 -4.52
CA ALA A 415 31.38 13.22 -4.04
C ALA A 415 31.54 11.70 -3.92
N TYR A 416 30.84 11.10 -2.96
CA TYR A 416 30.78 9.64 -2.84
C TYR A 416 30.09 8.97 -4.03
N GLY A 417 29.11 9.64 -4.63
CA GLY A 417 28.42 9.18 -5.82
C GLY A 417 27.67 10.29 -6.55
N VAL A 418 27.53 10.15 -7.84
CA VAL A 418 26.77 11.06 -8.69
C VAL A 418 25.73 10.22 -9.46
N PRO A 419 24.56 9.96 -8.86
CA PRO A 419 23.55 9.15 -9.52
C PRO A 419 22.97 9.87 -10.75
N VAL A 420 22.84 9.13 -11.84
CA VAL A 420 22.18 9.58 -13.07
C VAL A 420 20.93 8.75 -13.30
N SER A 421 19.80 9.39 -13.55
CA SER A 421 18.57 8.72 -13.93
C SER A 421 17.97 9.35 -15.17
N GLY A 422 17.30 8.56 -15.99
CA GLY A 422 16.63 9.04 -17.18
C GLY A 422 15.42 8.17 -17.51
N SER A 423 14.29 8.79 -17.84
CA SER A 423 13.06 8.08 -18.21
C SER A 423 12.31 8.81 -19.30
N LEU A 424 11.45 8.10 -20.00
CA LEU A 424 10.46 8.66 -20.89
C LEU A 424 9.08 8.37 -20.31
N THR A 425 8.24 9.39 -20.25
CA THR A 425 6.87 9.29 -19.77
C THR A 425 5.89 9.28 -20.93
N ASP A 426 4.79 8.57 -20.79
CA ASP A 426 3.67 8.60 -21.76
C ASP A 426 2.70 9.75 -21.47
N TYR A 427 2.79 10.34 -20.28
CA TYR A 427 1.85 11.36 -19.84
C TYR A 427 2.54 12.34 -18.85
N PRO A 428 2.19 13.64 -18.95
CA PRO A 428 1.45 14.21 -20.08
C PRO A 428 2.24 14.04 -21.37
N GLU A 429 1.54 13.76 -22.48
CA GLU A 429 2.20 13.64 -23.77
C GLU A 429 3.06 14.89 -24.05
N LYS A 430 4.36 14.70 -24.15
CA LYS A 430 5.46 15.65 -24.42
C LYS A 430 6.14 16.21 -23.20
#